data_314ff3eeab9a8dc30537c18144853b0a
#
_entry.id   314ff3eeab9a8dc30537c18144853b0a
#
_cell.length_a   1.000
_cell.length_b   1.000
_cell.length_c   1.000
_cell.angle_alpha   90.00
_cell.angle_beta   90.00
_cell.angle_gamma   90.00
#
_symmetry.space_group_name_H-M   'P 1'
#
loop_
_entity.id
_entity.type
_entity.pdbx_description
1 polymer ?
#
loop_
_entity_poly.entity_id
_entity_poly.type
_entity_poly.pdbx_seq_one_letter_code
_entity_poly.pdbx_strand_id
1 'polypeptide(L)'
;MFVICHVPCNGVNGLDTIWPDNGLNENSDAVKTIMEKYENVFFISGHVHTGINVPLVENVFGFSSVEQHNGVTYVNLPTYMIVNRYGVPWGGMGYQMEVYGDEIIFRARNFFTATWYPVYDHSVELD
;
A
#
# COMPACT_ATOMS: atom_id res chain seq x y z
N MET A 1 8.09 -10.02 7.87
CA MET A 1 8.41 -8.88 8.77
C MET A 1 7.57 -7.67 8.37
N PHE A 2 7.05 -6.88 9.35
CA PHE A 2 6.29 -5.65 9.06
C PHE A 2 7.10 -4.44 9.49
N VAL A 3 7.24 -3.49 8.56
CA VAL A 3 7.87 -2.18 8.77
C VAL A 3 6.79 -1.12 8.57
N ILE A 4 6.54 -0.28 9.57
CA ILE A 4 5.51 0.75 9.52
C ILE A 4 6.19 2.13 9.54
N CYS A 5 5.93 2.93 8.51
CA CYS A 5 6.43 4.28 8.40
C CYS A 5 5.33 5.18 7.85
N HIS A 6 5.16 6.40 8.39
CA HIS A 6 4.15 7.32 7.86
C HIS A 6 4.41 7.67 6.39
N VAL A 7 5.67 7.92 6.05
CA VAL A 7 6.10 8.37 4.72
C VAL A 7 6.55 7.16 3.88
N PRO A 8 6.10 7.01 2.62
CA PRO A 8 6.52 5.92 1.76
C PRO A 8 7.96 6.09 1.25
N CYS A 9 8.52 4.99 0.73
CA CYS A 9 9.75 5.05 -0.05
C CYS A 9 9.48 5.72 -1.41
N ASN A 10 10.48 6.37 -1.98
CA ASN A 10 10.42 6.89 -3.35
C ASN A 10 10.40 5.74 -4.37
N GLY A 11 9.79 5.95 -5.51
CA GLY A 11 9.70 4.97 -6.60
C GLY A 11 8.76 3.79 -6.35
N VAL A 12 7.87 3.89 -5.33
CA VAL A 12 6.87 2.87 -5.03
C VAL A 12 5.50 3.51 -4.82
N ASN A 13 4.44 2.74 -4.96
CA ASN A 13 3.03 3.14 -4.83
C ASN A 13 2.65 4.38 -5.67
N GLY A 14 3.36 4.61 -6.79
CA GLY A 14 3.13 5.76 -7.67
C GLY A 14 3.48 7.11 -7.06
N LEU A 15 4.18 7.16 -5.95
CA LEU A 15 4.52 8.39 -5.23
C LEU A 15 5.17 9.44 -6.13
N ASP A 16 6.15 9.04 -6.95
CA ASP A 16 6.90 9.96 -7.79
C ASP A 16 6.03 10.63 -8.87
N THR A 17 4.93 9.97 -9.26
CA THR A 17 3.95 10.54 -10.20
C THR A 17 2.92 11.42 -9.49
N ILE A 18 2.46 10.99 -8.32
CA ILE A 18 1.34 11.63 -7.62
C ILE A 18 1.80 12.80 -6.76
N TRP A 19 2.92 12.61 -6.05
CA TRP A 19 3.45 13.61 -5.13
C TRP A 19 4.98 13.49 -5.02
N PRO A 20 5.71 13.84 -6.07
CA PRO A 20 7.17 13.76 -6.08
C PRO A 20 7.78 14.52 -4.91
N ASP A 21 8.95 14.13 -4.47
CA ASP A 21 9.71 14.70 -3.34
C ASP A 21 9.04 14.59 -1.95
N ASN A 22 7.97 13.83 -1.82
CA ASN A 22 7.27 13.60 -0.54
C ASN A 22 7.45 12.19 0.03
N GLY A 23 8.47 11.47 -0.40
CA GLY A 23 8.89 10.18 0.16
C GLY A 23 9.99 10.33 1.20
N LEU A 24 10.64 9.20 1.53
CA LEU A 24 11.82 9.15 2.40
C LEU A 24 13.06 9.83 1.80
N ASN A 25 12.98 10.27 0.54
CA ASN A 25 14.01 11.00 -0.21
C ASN A 25 15.37 10.27 -0.16
N GLU A 26 16.43 10.94 0.27
CA GLU A 26 17.79 10.40 0.34
C GLU A 26 17.92 9.11 1.18
N ASN A 27 17.00 8.87 2.12
CA ASN A 27 16.99 7.68 2.96
C ASN A 27 16.28 6.49 2.30
N SER A 28 15.55 6.72 1.21
CA SER A 28 14.71 5.70 0.58
C SER A 28 15.52 4.48 0.11
N ASP A 29 16.62 4.71 -0.60
CA ASP A 29 17.46 3.63 -1.13
C ASP A 29 18.14 2.82 -0.02
N ALA A 30 18.55 3.47 1.05
CA ALA A 30 19.14 2.80 2.20
C ALA A 30 18.12 1.87 2.89
N VAL A 31 16.88 2.35 3.07
CA VAL A 31 15.79 1.56 3.67
C VAL A 31 15.43 0.37 2.78
N LYS A 32 15.26 0.58 1.47
CA LYS A 32 15.01 -0.49 0.49
C LYS A 32 16.11 -1.56 0.54
N THR A 33 17.38 -1.15 0.45
CA THR A 33 18.52 -2.05 0.47
C THR A 33 18.60 -2.91 1.75
N ILE A 34 18.12 -2.37 2.88
CA ILE A 34 18.05 -3.16 4.12
C ILE A 34 16.90 -4.17 4.04
N MET A 35 15.73 -3.75 3.61
CA MET A 35 14.55 -4.61 3.53
C MET A 35 14.71 -5.76 2.54
N GLU A 36 15.34 -5.51 1.39
CA GLU A 36 15.61 -6.49 0.33
C GLU A 36 16.55 -7.64 0.75
N LYS A 37 17.13 -7.58 1.95
CA LYS A 37 17.93 -8.67 2.53
C LYS A 37 17.11 -9.74 3.24
N TYR A 38 15.82 -9.51 3.40
CA TYR A 38 14.93 -10.38 4.17
C TYR A 38 13.74 -10.80 3.30
N GLU A 39 13.27 -12.02 3.53
CA GLU A 39 12.07 -12.55 2.89
C GLU A 39 10.79 -12.05 3.58
N ASN A 40 9.71 -11.97 2.81
CA ASN A 40 8.38 -11.65 3.32
C ASN A 40 8.33 -10.35 4.13
N VAL A 41 8.91 -9.28 3.55
CA VAL A 41 8.89 -7.95 4.14
C VAL A 41 7.71 -7.16 3.61
N PHE A 42 6.96 -6.54 4.51
CA PHE A 42 5.83 -5.65 4.23
C PHE A 42 6.15 -4.27 4.78
N PHE A 43 6.28 -3.30 3.88
CA PHE A 43 6.45 -1.88 4.22
C PHE A 43 5.11 -1.18 4.09
N ILE A 44 4.54 -0.78 5.23
CA ILE A 44 3.20 -0.17 5.31
C ILE A 44 3.35 1.32 5.56
N SER A 45 2.80 2.11 4.65
CA SER A 45 2.86 3.58 4.70
C SER A 45 1.49 4.23 4.48
N GLY A 46 1.41 5.53 4.68
CA GLY A 46 0.27 6.37 4.38
C GLY A 46 0.71 7.64 3.67
N HIS A 47 0.45 8.82 4.24
CA HIS A 47 0.91 10.13 3.81
C HIS A 47 0.32 10.66 2.49
N VAL A 48 0.28 9.85 1.44
CA VAL A 48 -0.05 10.29 0.07
C VAL A 48 -1.54 10.61 -0.10
N HIS A 49 -2.39 10.10 0.79
CA HIS A 49 -3.85 10.26 0.74
C HIS A 49 -4.48 9.75 -0.57
N THR A 50 -3.89 8.73 -1.17
CA THR A 50 -4.53 7.99 -2.26
C THR A 50 -5.58 7.04 -1.71
N GLY A 51 -6.59 6.72 -2.52
CA GLY A 51 -7.56 5.68 -2.20
C GLY A 51 -7.06 4.29 -2.61
N ILE A 52 -7.81 3.27 -2.22
CA ILE A 52 -7.58 1.90 -2.66
C ILE A 52 -7.99 1.78 -4.13
N ASN A 53 -7.21 1.10 -4.95
CA ASN A 53 -7.55 0.82 -6.34
C ASN A 53 -7.78 -0.67 -6.59
N VAL A 54 -8.50 -0.96 -7.65
CA VAL A 54 -8.74 -2.34 -8.10
C VAL A 54 -7.44 -2.91 -8.66
N PRO A 55 -6.96 -4.07 -8.18
CA PRO A 55 -5.67 -4.64 -8.59
C PRO A 55 -5.50 -4.76 -10.12
N LEU A 56 -6.56 -5.12 -10.84
CA LEU A 56 -6.52 -5.28 -12.29
C LEU A 56 -6.35 -3.98 -13.09
N VAL A 57 -6.54 -2.82 -12.46
CA VAL A 57 -6.48 -1.52 -13.13
C VAL A 57 -5.48 -0.55 -12.47
N GLU A 58 -4.60 -1.06 -11.64
CA GLU A 58 -3.58 -0.27 -10.93
C GLU A 58 -2.79 0.64 -11.87
N ASN A 59 -2.31 0.10 -12.96
CA ASN A 59 -1.50 0.84 -13.95
C ASN A 59 -2.25 2.01 -14.61
N VAL A 60 -3.57 2.01 -14.59
CA VAL A 60 -4.39 3.08 -15.20
C VAL A 60 -4.32 4.37 -14.37
N PHE A 61 -4.15 4.23 -13.05
CA PHE A 61 -4.13 5.37 -12.12
C PHE A 61 -2.73 5.94 -11.87
N GLY A 62 -1.68 5.27 -12.38
CA GLY A 62 -0.30 5.66 -12.13
C GLY A 62 0.16 5.42 -10.69
N PHE A 63 -0.60 4.66 -9.90
CA PHE A 63 -0.22 4.20 -8.57
C PHE A 63 -0.81 2.82 -8.27
N SER A 64 -0.20 2.13 -7.32
CA SER A 64 -0.72 0.87 -6.77
C SER A 64 -0.80 0.97 -5.24
N SER A 65 -1.92 0.54 -4.67
CA SER A 65 -2.06 0.52 -3.21
C SER A 65 -1.28 -0.62 -2.55
N VAL A 66 -1.07 -1.72 -3.27
CA VAL A 66 -0.22 -2.84 -2.84
C VAL A 66 0.62 -3.29 -4.04
N GLU A 67 1.92 -3.25 -3.93
CA GLU A 67 2.84 -3.66 -5.00
C GLU A 67 4.08 -4.36 -4.45
N GLN A 68 4.75 -5.15 -5.28
CA GLN A 68 5.96 -5.87 -4.90
C GLN A 68 7.14 -5.42 -5.76
N HIS A 69 8.28 -5.15 -5.09
CA HIS A 69 9.57 -4.90 -5.71
C HIS A 69 10.67 -5.62 -4.92
N ASN A 70 11.48 -6.42 -5.62
CA ASN A 70 12.63 -7.11 -5.06
C ASN A 70 12.33 -7.88 -3.74
N GLY A 71 11.18 -8.59 -3.69
CA GLY A 71 10.77 -9.37 -2.52
C GLY A 71 10.16 -8.55 -1.37
N VAL A 72 10.04 -7.23 -1.52
CA VAL A 72 9.37 -6.35 -0.55
C VAL A 72 7.98 -5.98 -1.05
N THR A 73 6.97 -6.15 -0.21
CA THR A 73 5.60 -5.69 -0.47
C THR A 73 5.40 -4.31 0.13
N TYR A 74 5.08 -3.34 -0.72
CA TYR A 74 4.80 -1.96 -0.34
C TYR A 74 3.29 -1.72 -0.32
N VAL A 75 2.77 -1.31 0.84
CA VAL A 75 1.35 -1.03 1.06
C VAL A 75 1.17 0.44 1.41
N ASN A 76 0.46 1.19 0.57
CA ASN A 76 0.07 2.56 0.88
C ASN A 76 -1.39 2.59 1.35
N LEU A 77 -1.60 2.98 2.60
CA LEU A 77 -2.92 3.04 3.20
C LEU A 77 -3.65 4.32 2.80
N PRO A 78 -4.95 4.24 2.52
CA PRO A 78 -5.76 5.43 2.28
C PRO A 78 -5.88 6.26 3.56
N THR A 79 -6.19 7.55 3.42
CA THR A 79 -6.55 8.32 4.60
C THR A 79 -7.93 7.90 5.12
N TYR A 80 -8.04 7.73 6.44
CA TYR A 80 -9.25 7.23 7.08
C TYR A 80 -10.34 8.30 7.20
N MET A 81 -9.97 9.53 7.52
CA MET A 81 -10.90 10.59 7.95
C MET A 81 -11.41 11.50 6.86
N ILE A 82 -10.71 11.61 5.74
CA ILE A 82 -11.03 12.53 4.65
C ILE A 82 -11.18 11.81 3.33
N VAL A 83 -11.72 12.50 2.33
CA VAL A 83 -11.83 11.98 0.97
C VAL A 83 -10.43 11.76 0.39
N ASN A 84 -10.19 10.56 -0.10
CA ASN A 84 -8.94 10.19 -0.76
C ASN A 84 -8.87 10.78 -2.18
N ARG A 85 -7.63 11.00 -2.64
CA ARG A 85 -7.32 11.30 -4.05
C ARG A 85 -7.10 9.98 -4.75
N TYR A 86 -7.38 9.84 -6.01
CA TYR A 86 -7.20 8.63 -6.82
C TYR A 86 -7.75 7.35 -6.13
N GLY A 87 -8.09 6.34 -6.89
CA GLY A 87 -8.71 5.13 -6.35
C GLY A 87 -10.05 5.41 -5.68
N VAL A 88 -10.39 4.64 -4.65
CA VAL A 88 -11.65 4.80 -3.90
C VAL A 88 -11.61 6.08 -3.06
N PRO A 89 -12.47 7.07 -3.34
CA PRO A 89 -12.36 8.39 -2.70
C PRO A 89 -13.01 8.47 -1.31
N TRP A 90 -13.70 7.43 -0.87
CA TRP A 90 -14.52 7.48 0.35
C TRP A 90 -13.69 7.46 1.62
N GLY A 91 -14.08 8.25 2.61
CA GLY A 91 -13.54 8.15 3.96
C GLY A 91 -13.92 6.81 4.63
N GLY A 92 -13.17 6.44 5.65
CA GLY A 92 -13.36 5.17 6.37
C GLY A 92 -12.81 3.94 5.67
N MET A 93 -12.18 4.09 4.51
CA MET A 93 -11.55 2.98 3.80
C MET A 93 -10.23 2.56 4.44
N GLY A 94 -9.96 1.27 4.39
CA GLY A 94 -8.72 0.68 4.85
C GLY A 94 -8.66 -0.80 4.53
N TYR A 95 -7.62 -1.45 5.00
CA TYR A 95 -7.47 -2.89 4.88
C TYR A 95 -7.61 -3.59 6.23
N GLN A 96 -8.32 -4.71 6.23
CA GLN A 96 -8.13 -5.76 7.23
C GLN A 96 -7.11 -6.74 6.67
N MET A 97 -5.99 -6.88 7.34
CA MET A 97 -4.95 -7.82 6.95
C MET A 97 -5.24 -9.18 7.59
N GLU A 98 -5.26 -10.21 6.76
CA GLU A 98 -5.39 -11.62 7.16
C GLU A 98 -4.09 -12.34 6.82
N VAL A 99 -3.49 -13.03 7.79
CA VAL A 99 -2.21 -13.72 7.64
C VAL A 99 -2.45 -15.21 7.68
N TYR A 100 -2.10 -15.89 6.60
CA TYR A 100 -2.15 -17.34 6.46
C TYR A 100 -0.72 -17.91 6.38
N GLY A 101 -0.61 -19.24 6.29
CA GLY A 101 0.70 -19.90 6.26
C GLY A 101 1.50 -19.64 4.97
N ASP A 102 0.81 -19.35 3.89
CA ASP A 102 1.34 -19.24 2.53
C ASP A 102 0.94 -17.93 1.83
N GLU A 103 0.08 -17.13 2.44
CA GLU A 103 -0.34 -15.85 1.86
C GLU A 103 -0.73 -14.82 2.93
N ILE A 104 -0.70 -13.54 2.53
CA ILE A 104 -1.32 -12.44 3.26
C ILE A 104 -2.36 -11.79 2.34
N ILE A 105 -3.58 -11.62 2.86
CA ILE A 105 -4.66 -10.96 2.15
C ILE A 105 -4.95 -9.60 2.80
N PHE A 106 -4.91 -8.55 2.01
CA PHE A 106 -5.37 -7.22 2.40
C PHE A 106 -6.81 -7.05 1.92
N ARG A 107 -7.77 -7.26 2.82
CA ARG A 107 -9.20 -7.14 2.52
C ARG A 107 -9.68 -5.71 2.65
N ALA A 108 -10.16 -5.15 1.56
CA ALA A 108 -10.66 -3.79 1.53
C ALA A 108 -12.00 -3.66 2.28
N ARG A 109 -12.06 -2.71 3.21
CA ARG A 109 -13.23 -2.47 4.03
C ARG A 109 -13.46 -0.98 4.26
N ASN A 110 -14.73 -0.58 4.22
CA ASN A 110 -15.15 0.68 4.79
C ASN A 110 -15.54 0.46 6.26
N PHE A 111 -14.78 1.02 7.18
CA PHE A 111 -14.99 0.83 8.62
C PHE A 111 -16.10 1.71 9.18
N PHE A 112 -16.51 2.78 8.50
CA PHE A 112 -17.66 3.58 8.91
C PHE A 112 -18.97 2.86 8.65
N THR A 113 -19.08 2.19 7.51
CA THR A 113 -20.30 1.48 7.08
C THR A 113 -20.25 -0.01 7.36
N ALA A 114 -19.12 -0.52 7.86
CA ALA A 114 -18.85 -1.94 8.06
C ALA A 114 -19.02 -2.80 6.77
N THR A 115 -18.74 -2.20 5.60
CA THR A 115 -18.96 -2.82 4.28
C THR A 115 -17.65 -3.35 3.71
N TRP A 116 -17.67 -4.58 3.20
CA TRP A 116 -16.57 -5.20 2.49
C TRP A 116 -16.60 -4.89 0.99
N TYR A 117 -15.43 -4.76 0.40
CA TYR A 117 -15.25 -4.49 -1.03
C TYR A 117 -14.26 -5.47 -1.66
N PRO A 118 -14.65 -6.75 -1.85
CA PRO A 118 -13.72 -7.80 -2.32
C PRO A 118 -13.02 -7.50 -3.65
N VAL A 119 -13.62 -6.67 -4.49
CA VAL A 119 -13.03 -6.26 -5.77
C VAL A 119 -11.72 -5.45 -5.59
N TYR A 120 -11.49 -4.91 -4.39
CA TYR A 120 -10.29 -4.16 -4.03
C TYR A 120 -9.35 -4.95 -3.09
N ASP A 121 -9.61 -6.25 -2.89
CA ASP A 121 -8.71 -7.10 -2.11
C ASP A 121 -7.41 -7.36 -2.86
N HIS A 122 -6.30 -7.40 -2.14
CA HIS A 122 -5.00 -7.80 -2.66
C HIS A 122 -4.51 -9.03 -1.91
N SER A 123 -4.02 -10.04 -2.65
CA SER A 123 -3.36 -11.22 -2.10
C SER A 123 -1.87 -11.20 -2.43
N VAL A 124 -1.05 -11.54 -1.45
CA VAL A 124 0.40 -11.61 -1.57
C VAL A 124 0.82 -13.01 -1.11
N GLU A 125 1.37 -13.80 -2.04
CA GLU A 125 1.97 -15.10 -1.72
C GLU A 125 3.24 -14.91 -0.90
N LEU A 126 3.50 -15.83 0.03
CA LEU A 126 4.71 -15.87 0.86
C LEU A 126 5.67 -16.95 0.32
N ASP A 127 6.96 -16.64 0.30
CA ASP A 127 8.03 -17.57 -0.07
C ASP A 127 8.34 -18.57 1.05
#